data_ac912accbf64cec8ac98435b6e81f7a0
#
_entry.id   ac912accbf64cec8ac98435b6e81f7a0
#
_cell.length_a   1.000
_cell.length_b   1.000
_cell.length_c   1.000
_cell.angle_alpha   90.00
_cell.angle_beta   90.00
_cell.angle_gamma   90.00
#
_symmetry.space_group_name_H-M   'P 1'
#
loop_
_entity.id
_entity.type
_entity.pdbx_description
1 polymer ?
#
loop_
_entity_poly.entity_id
_entity_poly.type
_entity_poly.pdbx_seq_one_letter_code
_entity_poly.pdbx_strand_id
1 'polypeptide(L)'
;MKDFIKLSSEIGKNQRLVQGAGGNTSYKEEGDMWVKASGKWLSRALNENIFVSVNLIKIRENIENNREFLSNSYLKEGQLRPSIETTLHALMPHRVVLHTHPIDLLGVILRKNGREILSKILKNDSWAWIPYTKPGIDLTRLVQKVVAKQKVDILILANHGLVVG
;
A
#
# COMPACT_ATOMS: atom_id res chain seq x y z
N MET A 1 0.72 -17.15 4.62
CA MET A 1 1.30 -16.26 5.65
C MET A 1 2.83 -16.36 5.76
N LYS A 2 3.47 -17.53 5.94
CA LYS A 2 4.95 -17.62 6.08
C LYS A 2 5.72 -16.99 4.90
N ASP A 3 5.33 -17.32 3.66
CA ASP A 3 6.00 -16.76 2.46
C ASP A 3 5.80 -15.27 2.32
N PHE A 4 4.62 -14.75 2.71
CA PHE A 4 4.36 -13.31 2.76
C PHE A 4 5.27 -12.59 3.76
N ILE A 5 5.49 -13.15 4.96
CA ILE A 5 6.40 -12.59 5.96
C ILE A 5 7.85 -12.58 5.43
N LYS A 6 8.28 -13.67 4.77
CA LYS A 6 9.59 -13.77 4.15
C LYS A 6 9.76 -12.73 3.04
N LEU A 7 8.80 -12.64 2.11
CA LEU A 7 8.78 -11.62 1.04
C LEU A 7 8.87 -10.20 1.62
N SER A 8 8.08 -9.90 2.64
CA SER A 8 8.08 -8.59 3.31
C SER A 8 9.45 -8.26 3.90
N SER A 9 10.10 -9.24 4.54
CA SER A 9 11.45 -9.06 5.08
C SER A 9 12.50 -8.82 3.99
N GLU A 10 12.43 -9.56 2.89
CA GLU A 10 13.36 -9.41 1.76
C GLU A 10 13.22 -8.03 1.10
N ILE A 11 11.97 -7.58 0.84
CA ILE A 11 11.70 -6.24 0.33
C ILE A 11 12.23 -5.17 1.30
N GLY A 12 11.97 -5.33 2.59
CA GLY A 12 12.41 -4.37 3.61
C GLY A 12 13.92 -4.29 3.81
N LYS A 13 14.68 -5.33 3.46
CA LYS A 13 16.16 -5.33 3.47
C LYS A 13 16.75 -4.62 2.25
N ASN A 14 16.00 -4.48 1.18
CA ASN A 14 16.46 -3.79 -0.02
C ASN A 14 16.24 -2.28 0.12
N GLN A 15 17.31 -1.56 0.49
CA GLN A 15 17.27 -0.10 0.67
C GLN A 15 16.94 0.67 -0.61
N ARG A 16 17.05 0.07 -1.80
CA ARG A 16 16.57 0.69 -3.04
C ARG A 16 15.05 0.66 -3.18
N LEU A 17 14.35 -0.23 -2.46
CA LEU A 17 12.90 -0.36 -2.45
C LEU A 17 12.24 0.28 -1.23
N VAL A 18 12.87 0.17 -0.06
CA VAL A 18 12.30 0.62 1.21
C VAL A 18 13.38 1.27 2.07
N GLN A 19 13.07 2.43 2.63
CA GLN A 19 13.98 3.18 3.51
C GLN A 19 13.36 3.29 4.90
N GLY A 20 14.08 2.84 5.93
CA GLY A 20 13.67 2.91 7.32
C GLY A 20 12.32 2.22 7.59
N ALA A 21 11.39 2.92 8.21
CA ALA A 21 10.03 2.45 8.47
C ALA A 21 9.05 2.70 7.30
N GLY A 22 9.55 3.24 6.17
CA GLY A 22 8.76 3.48 4.98
C GLY A 22 8.26 2.20 4.32
N GLY A 23 7.35 2.35 3.34
CA GLY A 23 6.71 1.25 2.66
C GLY A 23 5.89 0.35 3.58
N ASN A 24 5.05 -0.47 3.01
CA ASN A 24 4.26 -1.46 3.74
C ASN A 24 3.77 -2.57 2.82
N THR A 25 3.41 -3.69 3.42
CA THR A 25 2.87 -4.85 2.72
C THR A 25 1.62 -5.32 3.43
N SER A 26 0.72 -5.95 2.68
CA SER A 26 -0.47 -6.60 3.23
C SER A 26 -0.78 -7.93 2.59
N TYR A 27 -1.48 -8.76 3.36
CA TYR A 27 -1.97 -10.08 2.95
C TYR A 27 -3.43 -10.20 3.33
N LYS A 28 -4.28 -10.65 2.40
CA LYS A 28 -5.72 -10.77 2.58
C LYS A 28 -6.16 -12.23 2.53
N GLU A 29 -6.99 -12.63 3.46
CA GLU A 29 -7.57 -13.97 3.54
C GLU A 29 -8.87 -13.95 4.36
N GLU A 30 -9.92 -14.61 3.85
CA GLU A 30 -11.18 -14.87 4.57
C GLU A 30 -11.85 -13.65 5.23
N GLY A 31 -11.77 -12.49 4.58
CA GLY A 31 -12.39 -11.24 5.10
C GLY A 31 -11.50 -10.42 6.02
N ASP A 32 -10.31 -10.90 6.33
CA ASP A 32 -9.29 -10.19 7.10
C ASP A 32 -8.14 -9.70 6.20
N MET A 33 -7.43 -8.71 6.68
CA MET A 33 -6.20 -8.23 6.07
C MET A 33 -5.14 -8.00 7.15
N TRP A 34 -3.99 -8.63 6.98
CA TRP A 34 -2.79 -8.34 7.78
C TRP A 34 -1.99 -7.26 7.06
N VAL A 35 -1.75 -6.15 7.72
CA VAL A 35 -1.01 -5.01 7.17
C VAL A 35 0.10 -4.59 8.13
N LYS A 36 1.22 -4.10 7.59
CA LYS A 36 2.33 -3.63 8.42
C LYS A 36 1.88 -2.50 9.35
N ALA A 37 2.26 -2.61 10.60
CA ALA A 37 2.02 -1.59 11.61
C ALA A 37 2.84 -0.31 11.33
N SER A 38 2.27 0.83 11.69
CA SER A 38 2.91 2.13 11.61
C SER A 38 4.21 2.15 12.43
N GLY A 39 5.27 2.73 11.88
CA GLY A 39 6.58 2.84 12.54
C GLY A 39 7.41 1.55 12.59
N LYS A 40 6.86 0.39 12.18
CA LYS A 40 7.62 -0.86 12.11
C LYS A 40 8.41 -0.97 10.80
N TRP A 41 9.51 -1.69 10.84
CA TRP A 41 10.40 -1.92 9.71
C TRP A 41 10.11 -3.25 9.04
N LEU A 42 9.86 -3.27 7.73
CA LEU A 42 9.63 -4.51 6.97
C LEU A 42 10.80 -5.49 7.09
N SER A 43 12.04 -5.01 7.13
CA SER A 43 13.24 -5.85 7.29
C SER A 43 13.22 -6.74 8.54
N ARG A 44 12.43 -6.38 9.56
CA ARG A 44 12.30 -7.10 10.83
C ARG A 44 11.16 -8.11 10.86
N ALA A 45 10.42 -8.28 9.74
CA ALA A 45 9.22 -9.11 9.69
C ALA A 45 9.46 -10.57 10.13
N LEU A 46 10.66 -11.11 9.94
CA LEU A 46 11.00 -12.48 10.39
C LEU A 46 11.27 -12.59 11.89
N ASN A 47 11.64 -11.48 12.55
CA ASN A 47 12.11 -11.47 13.93
C ASN A 47 11.14 -10.77 14.89
N GLU A 48 10.22 -9.97 14.36
CA GLU A 48 9.24 -9.21 15.14
C GLU A 48 7.84 -9.41 14.59
N ASN A 49 6.85 -9.37 15.48
CA ASN A 49 5.46 -9.24 15.04
C ASN A 49 5.20 -7.79 14.61
N ILE A 50 5.23 -7.55 13.29
CA ILE A 50 5.04 -6.23 12.70
C ILE A 50 3.71 -6.06 11.99
N PHE A 51 2.90 -7.11 11.90
CA PHE A 51 1.62 -7.08 11.19
C PHE A 51 0.45 -6.99 12.16
N VAL A 52 -0.56 -6.23 11.73
CA VAL A 52 -1.84 -6.07 12.45
C VAL A 52 -2.94 -6.66 11.58
N SER A 53 -3.80 -7.49 12.17
CA SER A 53 -5.01 -7.96 11.52
C SER A 53 -6.09 -6.88 11.63
N VAL A 54 -6.75 -6.60 10.50
CA VAL A 54 -7.89 -5.66 10.40
C VAL A 54 -9.02 -6.32 9.60
N ASN A 55 -10.26 -6.01 9.94
CA ASN A 55 -11.43 -6.51 9.21
C ASN A 55 -11.54 -5.79 7.85
N LEU A 56 -11.24 -6.52 6.77
CA LEU A 56 -11.23 -5.99 5.40
C LEU A 56 -12.62 -5.57 4.93
N ILE A 57 -13.66 -6.33 5.29
CA ILE A 57 -15.04 -6.05 4.88
C ILE A 57 -15.46 -4.70 5.46
N LYS A 58 -15.28 -4.52 6.76
CA LYS A 58 -15.64 -3.29 7.47
C LYS A 58 -14.85 -2.07 6.98
N ILE A 59 -13.58 -2.24 6.59
CA ILE A 59 -12.79 -1.16 5.99
C ILE A 59 -13.41 -0.73 4.65
N ARG A 60 -13.75 -1.68 3.78
CA ARG A 60 -14.36 -1.40 2.48
C ARG A 60 -15.72 -0.71 2.62
N GLU A 61 -16.60 -1.19 3.51
CA GLU A 61 -17.88 -0.55 3.83
C GLU A 61 -17.69 0.91 4.28
N ASN A 62 -16.68 1.18 5.11
CA ASN A 62 -16.40 2.56 5.55
C ASN A 62 -15.91 3.44 4.41
N ILE A 63 -15.07 2.93 3.52
CA ILE A 63 -14.62 3.67 2.34
C ILE A 63 -15.83 4.00 1.44
N GLU A 64 -16.72 3.05 1.19
CA GLU A 64 -17.94 3.23 0.38
C GLU A 64 -18.86 4.29 0.99
N ASN A 65 -19.00 4.29 2.32
CA ASN A 65 -19.83 5.24 3.06
C ASN A 65 -19.13 6.57 3.39
N ASN A 66 -17.95 6.85 2.79
CA ASN A 66 -17.15 8.04 3.05
C ASN A 66 -16.80 8.28 4.53
N ARG A 67 -16.79 7.22 5.34
CA ARG A 67 -16.40 7.30 6.75
C ARG A 67 -14.89 7.25 6.88
N GLU A 68 -14.33 8.07 7.78
CA GLU A 68 -12.91 8.00 8.09
C GLU A 68 -12.53 6.63 8.65
N PHE A 69 -11.41 6.09 8.14
CA PHE A 69 -10.75 4.97 8.77
C PHE A 69 -10.05 5.46 10.03
N LEU A 70 -10.75 5.42 11.14
CA LEU A 70 -10.16 5.66 12.45
C LEU A 70 -9.44 4.38 12.88
N SER A 71 -8.12 4.36 12.75
CA SER A 71 -7.27 3.21 13.07
C SER A 71 -7.59 2.59 14.45
N ASN A 72 -8.06 3.39 15.38
CA ASN A 72 -8.35 2.97 16.75
C ASN A 72 -9.67 2.20 16.90
N SER A 73 -10.65 2.39 16.02
CA SER A 73 -11.97 1.74 16.11
C SER A 73 -11.97 0.25 15.74
N TYR A 74 -10.85 -0.26 15.19
CA TYR A 74 -10.70 -1.65 14.73
C TYR A 74 -9.65 -2.43 15.53
N LEU A 75 -8.98 -1.77 16.49
CA LEU A 75 -7.94 -2.36 17.30
C LEU A 75 -8.51 -2.81 18.65
N LYS A 76 -8.08 -3.99 19.09
CA LYS A 76 -8.18 -4.38 20.50
C LYS A 76 -7.15 -3.58 21.30
N GLU A 77 -7.45 -3.30 22.55
CA GLU A 77 -6.52 -2.61 23.45
C GLU A 77 -5.14 -3.28 23.46
N GLY A 78 -4.09 -2.49 23.36
CA GLY A 78 -2.70 -2.98 23.29
C GLY A 78 -2.20 -3.45 21.92
N GLN A 79 -3.02 -3.42 20.87
CA GLN A 79 -2.57 -3.76 19.51
C GLN A 79 -1.75 -2.64 18.87
N LEU A 80 -0.83 -3.06 17.99
CA LEU A 80 -0.07 -2.13 17.14
C LEU A 80 -1.01 -1.36 16.20
N ARG A 81 -0.73 -0.09 15.98
CA ARG A 81 -1.49 0.75 15.04
C ARG A 81 -1.20 0.35 13.59
N PRO A 82 -2.20 0.07 12.74
CA PRO A 82 -2.00 -0.22 11.33
C PRO A 82 -1.43 0.98 10.56
N SER A 83 -0.81 0.74 9.41
CA SER A 83 -0.33 1.79 8.51
C SER A 83 -1.45 2.78 8.16
N ILE A 84 -1.10 4.05 7.99
CA ILE A 84 -2.00 5.10 7.49
C ILE A 84 -2.55 4.77 6.08
N GLU A 85 -1.89 3.89 5.34
CA GLU A 85 -2.26 3.47 3.99
C GLU A 85 -3.05 2.16 3.96
N THR A 86 -3.52 1.68 5.09
CA THR A 86 -4.34 0.47 5.21
C THR A 86 -5.55 0.47 4.27
N THR A 87 -6.21 1.62 4.11
CA THR A 87 -7.35 1.77 3.20
C THR A 87 -6.97 1.62 1.73
N LEU A 88 -5.80 2.11 1.32
CA LEU A 88 -5.25 1.91 -0.02
C LEU A 88 -5.04 0.43 -0.31
N HIS A 89 -4.44 -0.30 0.64
CA HIS A 89 -4.27 -1.76 0.53
C HIS A 89 -5.61 -2.50 0.44
N ALA A 90 -6.62 -2.05 1.19
CA ALA A 90 -7.96 -2.65 1.18
C ALA A 90 -8.67 -2.50 -0.17
N LEU A 91 -8.40 -1.41 -0.91
CA LEU A 91 -8.98 -1.13 -2.23
C LEU A 91 -8.37 -2.00 -3.34
N MET A 92 -7.09 -2.36 -3.25
CA MET A 92 -6.46 -3.24 -4.23
C MET A 92 -7.09 -4.64 -4.14
N PRO A 93 -7.50 -5.27 -5.29
CA PRO A 93 -8.20 -6.55 -5.25
C PRO A 93 -7.29 -7.74 -4.89
N HIS A 94 -6.00 -7.58 -5.01
CA HIS A 94 -5.00 -8.62 -4.89
C HIS A 94 -4.86 -9.16 -3.46
N ARG A 95 -4.55 -10.46 -3.35
CA ARG A 95 -4.31 -11.14 -2.07
C ARG A 95 -3.10 -10.59 -1.33
N VAL A 96 -2.03 -10.29 -2.08
CA VAL A 96 -0.82 -9.61 -1.58
C VAL A 96 -0.74 -8.23 -2.21
N VAL A 97 -0.47 -7.21 -1.43
CA VAL A 97 -0.25 -5.84 -1.91
C VAL A 97 1.02 -5.30 -1.28
N LEU A 98 1.87 -4.73 -2.11
CA LEU A 98 3.16 -4.17 -1.74
C LEU A 98 3.16 -2.67 -2.05
N HIS A 99 3.49 -1.85 -1.06
CA HIS A 99 3.77 -0.42 -1.25
C HIS A 99 5.23 -0.15 -0.90
N THR A 100 5.95 0.44 -1.84
CA THR A 100 7.39 0.70 -1.73
C THR A 100 7.75 2.09 -2.26
N HIS A 101 8.94 2.58 -1.89
CA HIS A 101 9.49 3.84 -2.38
C HIS A 101 10.77 3.59 -3.22
N PRO A 102 10.66 2.94 -4.40
CA PRO A 102 11.85 2.57 -5.18
C PRO A 102 12.60 3.81 -5.63
N ILE A 103 13.88 3.91 -5.27
CA ILE A 103 14.72 5.10 -5.54
C ILE A 103 14.75 5.42 -7.04
N ASP A 104 14.89 4.39 -7.88
CA ASP A 104 14.96 4.57 -9.33
C ASP A 104 13.63 5.10 -9.91
N LEU A 105 12.51 4.59 -9.42
CA LEU A 105 11.19 5.07 -9.81
C LEU A 105 10.97 6.50 -9.33
N LEU A 106 11.35 6.82 -8.07
CA LEU A 106 11.28 8.17 -7.54
C LEU A 106 12.03 9.15 -8.42
N GLY A 107 13.22 8.78 -8.92
CA GLY A 107 14.00 9.57 -9.88
C GLY A 107 13.25 9.88 -11.18
N VAL A 108 12.28 9.05 -11.57
CA VAL A 108 11.44 9.26 -12.75
C VAL A 108 10.18 10.06 -12.40
N ILE A 109 9.44 9.68 -11.36
CA ILE A 109 8.12 10.27 -11.04
C ILE A 109 8.21 11.70 -10.51
N LEU A 110 9.39 12.14 -10.06
CA LEU A 110 9.66 13.53 -9.67
C LEU A 110 9.89 14.45 -10.87
N ARG A 111 10.07 13.91 -12.09
CA ARG A 111 10.28 14.71 -13.31
C ARG A 111 8.95 15.21 -13.85
N LYS A 112 8.94 16.40 -14.47
CA LYS A 112 7.74 16.98 -15.13
C LYS A 112 7.11 16.04 -16.16
N ASN A 113 7.94 15.28 -16.91
CA ASN A 113 7.53 14.31 -17.92
C ASN A 113 7.53 12.84 -17.41
N GLY A 114 7.60 12.61 -16.10
CA GLY A 114 7.69 11.27 -15.51
C GLY A 114 6.54 10.35 -15.92
N ARG A 115 5.32 10.87 -15.94
CA ARG A 115 4.13 10.11 -16.40
C ARG A 115 4.26 9.68 -17.86
N GLU A 116 4.76 10.53 -18.75
CA GLU A 116 4.97 10.21 -20.16
C GLU A 116 6.03 9.13 -20.35
N ILE A 117 7.13 9.22 -19.60
CA ILE A 117 8.18 8.20 -19.61
C ILE A 117 7.59 6.85 -19.21
N LEU A 118 6.88 6.79 -18.09
CA LEU A 118 6.28 5.56 -17.57
C LEU A 118 5.19 5.02 -18.48
N SER A 119 4.41 5.85 -19.16
CA SER A 119 3.41 5.40 -20.11
C SER A 119 3.99 4.64 -21.30
N LYS A 120 5.22 4.95 -21.69
CA LYS A 120 5.95 4.22 -22.74
C LYS A 120 6.51 2.89 -22.23
N ILE A 121 7.00 2.88 -20.98
CA ILE A 121 7.59 1.69 -20.35
C ILE A 121 6.50 0.67 -20.00
N LEU A 122 5.43 1.12 -19.37
CA LEU A 122 4.33 0.29 -18.84
C LEU A 122 3.15 0.13 -19.83
N LYS A 123 3.39 0.32 -21.13
CA LYS A 123 2.34 0.33 -22.17
C LYS A 123 1.48 -0.94 -22.22
N ASN A 124 2.02 -2.06 -21.77
CA ASN A 124 1.36 -3.37 -21.79
C ASN A 124 0.88 -3.82 -20.40
N ASP A 125 1.09 -3.00 -19.36
CA ASP A 125 0.75 -3.34 -17.99
C ASP A 125 -0.59 -2.72 -17.57
N SER A 126 -1.26 -3.35 -16.61
CA SER A 126 -2.48 -2.82 -15.99
C SER A 126 -2.09 -1.79 -14.92
N TRP A 127 -1.77 -0.57 -15.32
CA TRP A 127 -1.30 0.46 -14.41
C TRP A 127 -2.14 1.73 -14.42
N ALA A 128 -2.02 2.51 -13.36
CA ALA A 128 -2.60 3.84 -13.27
C ALA A 128 -1.67 4.83 -12.57
N TRP A 129 -1.76 6.10 -12.99
CA TRP A 129 -1.12 7.23 -12.35
C TRP A 129 -2.08 7.90 -11.38
N ILE A 130 -1.67 8.01 -10.11
CA ILE A 130 -2.38 8.76 -9.08
C ILE A 130 -1.67 10.10 -8.92
N PRO A 131 -2.33 11.24 -9.18
CA PRO A 131 -1.76 12.56 -8.91
C PRO A 131 -1.33 12.70 -7.45
N TYR A 132 -0.32 13.53 -7.21
CA TYR A 132 0.13 13.78 -5.84
C TYR A 132 -1.01 14.23 -4.95
N THR A 133 -1.16 13.57 -3.86
CA THR A 133 -2.06 13.94 -2.78
C THR A 133 -1.49 13.45 -1.44
N LYS A 134 -1.96 14.06 -0.37
CA LYS A 134 -1.53 13.69 0.98
C LYS A 134 -1.93 12.24 1.28
N PRO A 135 -1.00 11.42 1.84
CA PRO A 135 -1.34 10.07 2.30
C PRO A 135 -2.49 10.07 3.31
N GLY A 136 -3.33 9.05 3.23
CA GLY A 136 -4.52 8.92 4.05
C GLY A 136 -5.81 8.94 3.22
N ILE A 137 -6.86 9.56 3.74
CA ILE A 137 -8.22 9.48 3.14
C ILE A 137 -8.28 10.09 1.73
N ASP A 138 -7.55 11.16 1.46
CA ASP A 138 -7.57 11.80 0.14
C ASP A 138 -6.93 10.90 -0.92
N LEU A 139 -5.82 10.26 -0.59
CA LEU A 139 -5.20 9.24 -1.46
C LEU A 139 -6.16 8.06 -1.68
N THR A 140 -6.81 7.58 -0.63
CA THR A 140 -7.81 6.51 -0.70
C THR A 140 -8.91 6.83 -1.69
N ARG A 141 -9.49 8.04 -1.63
CA ARG A 141 -10.55 8.49 -2.55
C ARG A 141 -10.10 8.54 -4.02
N LEU A 142 -8.88 8.97 -4.27
CA LEU A 142 -8.34 8.98 -5.64
C LEU A 142 -8.14 7.56 -6.16
N VAL A 143 -7.57 6.68 -5.35
CA VAL A 143 -7.38 5.26 -5.70
C VAL A 143 -8.73 4.58 -5.93
N GLN A 144 -9.72 4.79 -5.05
CA GLN A 144 -11.07 4.24 -5.20
C GLN A 144 -11.68 4.60 -6.57
N LYS A 145 -11.58 5.86 -6.99
CA LYS A 145 -12.09 6.31 -8.30
C LYS A 145 -11.41 5.63 -9.48
N VAL A 146 -10.14 5.26 -9.33
CA VAL A 146 -9.37 4.61 -10.39
C VAL A 146 -9.71 3.12 -10.46
N VAL A 147 -9.65 2.40 -9.33
CA VAL A 147 -9.91 0.95 -9.30
C VAL A 147 -11.37 0.59 -9.60
N ALA A 148 -12.31 1.53 -9.40
CA ALA A 148 -13.70 1.37 -9.80
C ALA A 148 -13.92 1.44 -11.33
N LYS A 149 -12.98 2.03 -12.08
CA LYS A 149 -13.12 2.25 -13.53
C LYS A 149 -12.34 1.27 -14.37
N GLN A 150 -11.27 0.73 -13.85
CA GLN A 150 -10.38 -0.16 -14.60
C GLN A 150 -9.67 -1.15 -13.68
N LYS A 151 -9.30 -2.31 -14.24
CA LYS A 151 -8.39 -3.23 -13.54
C LYS A 151 -7.02 -2.57 -13.41
N VAL A 152 -6.43 -2.63 -12.23
CA VAL A 152 -5.11 -2.06 -11.93
C VAL A 152 -4.30 -3.03 -11.10
N ASP A 153 -3.14 -3.41 -11.60
CA ASP A 153 -2.16 -4.22 -10.89
C ASP A 153 -1.02 -3.33 -10.33
N ILE A 154 -0.80 -2.16 -10.96
CA ILE A 154 0.27 -1.21 -10.61
C ILE A 154 -0.31 0.19 -10.42
N LEU A 155 -0.11 0.79 -9.24
CA LEU A 155 -0.39 2.21 -9.01
C LEU A 155 0.93 2.97 -8.86
N ILE A 156 1.12 3.98 -9.70
CA ILE A 156 2.21 4.94 -9.57
C ILE A 156 1.66 6.15 -8.81
N LEU A 157 2.15 6.35 -7.59
CA LEU A 157 1.78 7.48 -6.75
C LEU A 157 2.75 8.63 -7.01
N ALA A 158 2.29 9.70 -7.67
CA ALA A 158 3.14 10.86 -8.01
C ALA A 158 3.83 11.43 -6.77
N ASN A 159 5.14 11.67 -6.85
CA ASN A 159 5.98 12.21 -5.76
C ASN A 159 5.94 11.39 -4.46
N HIS A 160 5.56 10.10 -4.52
CA HIS A 160 5.39 9.28 -3.34
C HIS A 160 6.01 7.89 -3.50
N GLY A 161 5.54 7.08 -4.46
CA GLY A 161 6.05 5.72 -4.60
C GLY A 161 5.21 4.83 -5.50
N LEU A 162 5.27 3.53 -5.22
CA LEU A 162 4.71 2.44 -6.01
C LEU A 162 3.80 1.57 -5.16
N VAL A 163 2.67 1.14 -5.72
CA VAL A 163 1.86 0.05 -5.18
C VAL A 163 1.70 -1.02 -6.24
N VAL A 164 1.91 -2.27 -5.89
CA VAL A 164 1.70 -3.44 -6.76
C VAL A 164 0.94 -4.53 -6.03
N GLY A 165 0.17 -5.30 -6.81
CA GLY A 165 -0.56 -6.46 -6.30
C GLY A 165 -0.59 -7.61 -7.28
#